data_dbd5849111051e86dc8f96c5bfc53b48
#
_entry.id   dbd5849111051e86dc8f96c5bfc53b48
#
_cell.length_a   1.000
_cell.length_b   1.000
_cell.length_c   1.000
_cell.angle_alpha   90.00
_cell.angle_beta   90.00
_cell.angle_gamma   90.00
#
_symmetry.space_group_name_H-M   'P 1'
#
loop_
_entity.id
_entity.type
_entity.pdbx_description
1 polymer ?
#
loop_
_entity_poly.entity_id
_entity_poly.type
_entity_poly.pdbx_seq_one_letter_code
_entity_poly.pdbx_strand_id
1 'polypeptide(L)'
;PPRSTLFPYTTLFRSDCGAPTYLMPLNQMATLFAKLASGDNLEMERIVRAMTHHPELVAGSESFDTEVMRLTNGEVVSKSGAEGIQCIGRVGEGMGLAIKARDGTKRAKYAVAVHLLKQLGWLSPEVSEELAEKYMVLSEYKRLDVQGDLDLM
;
A
#
# COMPACT_ATOMS: atom_id res chain seq x y z
N PRO A 1 14.50 0.16 -26.51
CA PRO A 1 13.39 1.09 -26.59
C PRO A 1 13.90 2.53 -26.67
N PRO A 2 13.23 3.44 -27.45
CA PRO A 2 13.68 4.82 -27.54
C PRO A 2 13.60 5.47 -26.16
N ARG A 3 14.73 5.99 -25.71
CA ARG A 3 14.79 6.78 -24.48
C ARG A 3 14.11 8.12 -24.78
N SER A 4 12.98 8.39 -24.13
CA SER A 4 12.37 9.72 -24.19
C SER A 4 13.27 10.69 -23.44
N THR A 5 13.79 11.68 -24.16
CA THR A 5 14.63 12.76 -23.61
C THR A 5 13.80 13.89 -23.00
N LEU A 6 12.49 13.76 -22.93
CA LEU A 6 11.57 14.80 -22.43
C LEU A 6 11.68 15.06 -20.92
N PHE A 7 12.25 14.13 -20.17
CA PHE A 7 12.45 14.28 -18.72
C PHE A 7 13.83 13.77 -18.33
N PRO A 8 14.83 14.65 -18.24
CA PRO A 8 16.22 14.26 -18.01
C PRO A 8 16.50 13.58 -16.66
N TYR A 9 15.54 13.56 -15.75
CA TYR A 9 15.69 12.99 -14.40
C TYR A 9 14.76 11.82 -14.08
N THR A 10 13.89 11.42 -15.01
CA THR A 10 12.99 10.29 -14.84
C THR A 10 13.19 9.26 -15.95
N THR A 11 13.71 8.09 -15.58
CA THR A 11 13.76 6.96 -16.50
C THR A 11 12.38 6.30 -16.51
N LEU A 12 11.71 6.31 -17.66
CA LEU A 12 10.49 5.55 -17.86
C LEU A 12 10.84 4.09 -18.13
N PHE A 13 10.30 3.23 -17.31
CA PHE A 13 10.33 1.79 -17.48
C PHE A 13 8.96 1.29 -17.95
N ARG A 14 8.89 0.05 -18.39
CA ARG A 14 7.63 -0.63 -18.59
C ARG A 14 7.36 -1.51 -17.40
N SER A 15 6.14 -1.41 -16.86
CA SER A 15 5.64 -2.35 -15.87
C SER A 15 5.41 -3.74 -16.48
N ASP A 16 5.13 -4.75 -15.68
CA ASP A 16 4.83 -6.11 -16.15
C ASP A 16 3.67 -6.15 -17.16
N CYS A 17 2.71 -5.23 -17.04
CA CYS A 17 1.60 -5.09 -17.99
C CYS A 17 1.95 -4.21 -19.20
N GLY A 18 3.22 -3.83 -19.37
CA GLY A 18 3.70 -3.03 -20.51
C GLY A 18 3.40 -1.54 -20.45
N ALA A 19 2.74 -1.06 -19.40
CA ALA A 19 2.45 0.36 -19.23
C ALA A 19 3.70 1.17 -18.86
N PRO A 20 3.85 2.42 -19.34
CA PRO A 20 4.90 3.30 -18.88
C PRO A 20 4.81 3.51 -17.36
N THR A 21 5.93 3.40 -16.67
CA THR A 21 6.01 3.60 -15.24
C THR A 21 7.28 4.37 -14.87
N TYR A 22 7.27 4.99 -13.69
CA TYR A 22 8.41 5.74 -13.19
C TYR A 22 9.26 4.88 -12.26
N LEU A 23 10.58 5.00 -12.40
CA LEU A 23 11.49 4.55 -11.36
C LEU A 23 11.54 5.63 -10.28
N MET A 24 11.22 5.24 -9.05
CA MET A 24 11.32 6.14 -7.90
C MET A 24 11.79 5.40 -6.66
N PRO A 25 12.51 6.05 -5.75
CA PRO A 25 12.89 5.50 -4.47
C PRO A 25 11.65 5.17 -3.61
N LEU A 26 11.78 4.17 -2.73
CA LEU A 26 10.67 3.72 -1.89
C LEU A 26 10.11 4.82 -0.97
N ASN A 27 10.99 5.65 -0.42
CA ASN A 27 10.58 6.81 0.39
C ASN A 27 9.76 7.84 -0.39
N GLN A 28 10.03 8.03 -1.69
CA GLN A 28 9.20 8.90 -2.53
C GLN A 28 7.81 8.32 -2.75
N MET A 29 7.69 7.00 -2.87
CA MET A 29 6.38 6.33 -2.95
C MET A 29 5.57 6.54 -1.66
N ALA A 30 6.21 6.40 -0.50
CA ALA A 30 5.58 6.70 0.79
C ALA A 30 5.14 8.17 0.88
N THR A 31 6.00 9.11 0.46
CA THR A 31 5.69 10.54 0.40
C THR A 31 4.51 10.86 -0.52
N LEU A 32 4.41 10.17 -1.67
CA LEU A 32 3.26 10.36 -2.58
C LEU A 32 1.96 9.89 -1.93
N PHE A 33 1.97 8.77 -1.22
CA PHE A 33 0.79 8.30 -0.49
C PHE A 33 0.46 9.16 0.73
N ALA A 34 1.46 9.72 1.41
CA ALA A 34 1.25 10.71 2.45
C ALA A 34 0.53 11.96 1.90
N LYS A 35 0.99 12.50 0.76
CA LYS A 35 0.36 13.64 0.09
C LYS A 35 -1.03 13.29 -0.44
N LEU A 36 -1.21 12.11 -1.03
CA LEU A 36 -2.51 11.64 -1.49
C LEU A 36 -3.53 11.63 -0.35
N ALA A 37 -3.11 11.15 0.82
CA ALA A 37 -3.97 10.96 1.99
C ALA A 37 -4.11 12.20 2.88
N SER A 38 -3.32 13.27 2.67
CA SER A 38 -3.28 14.44 3.58
C SER A 38 -4.57 15.24 3.62
N GLY A 39 -5.33 15.27 2.52
CA GLY A 39 -6.51 16.13 2.39
C GLY A 39 -6.20 17.58 2.01
N ASP A 40 -4.94 17.95 1.80
CA ASP A 40 -4.53 19.32 1.48
C ASP A 40 -4.86 19.76 0.05
N ASN A 41 -5.22 18.82 -0.80
CA ASN A 41 -5.50 19.02 -2.21
C ASN A 41 -6.84 18.41 -2.59
N LEU A 42 -7.74 19.20 -3.13
CA LEU A 42 -9.11 18.79 -3.46
C LEU A 42 -9.17 17.63 -4.46
N GLU A 43 -8.29 17.63 -5.45
CA GLU A 43 -8.23 16.56 -6.46
C GLU A 43 -7.81 15.24 -5.83
N MET A 44 -6.82 15.27 -4.95
CA MET A 44 -6.34 14.09 -4.21
C MET A 44 -7.41 13.60 -3.22
N GLU A 45 -8.08 14.50 -2.51
CA GLU A 45 -9.20 14.16 -1.62
C GLU A 45 -10.31 13.44 -2.39
N ARG A 46 -10.69 13.92 -3.57
CA ARG A 46 -11.69 13.25 -4.42
C ARG A 46 -11.26 11.85 -4.83
N ILE A 47 -9.98 11.66 -5.17
CA ILE A 47 -9.43 10.35 -5.50
C ILE A 47 -9.50 9.42 -4.27
N VAL A 48 -9.04 9.86 -3.12
CA VAL A 48 -9.10 9.08 -1.88
C VAL A 48 -10.52 8.69 -1.54
N ARG A 49 -11.46 9.64 -1.59
CA ARG A 49 -12.89 9.36 -1.36
C ARG A 49 -13.44 8.32 -2.34
N ALA A 50 -13.13 8.44 -3.62
CA ALA A 50 -13.56 7.44 -4.60
C ALA A 50 -12.97 6.05 -4.29
N MET A 51 -11.70 5.96 -3.94
CA MET A 51 -11.03 4.71 -3.60
C MET A 51 -11.60 4.08 -2.33
N THR A 52 -11.81 4.86 -1.28
CA THR A 52 -12.26 4.35 0.03
C THR A 52 -13.76 4.04 0.08
N HIS A 53 -14.58 4.71 -0.75
CA HIS A 53 -16.02 4.42 -0.85
C HIS A 53 -16.34 3.27 -1.81
N HIS A 54 -15.45 3.01 -2.77
CA HIS A 54 -15.60 1.95 -3.77
C HIS A 54 -14.32 1.11 -3.89
N PRO A 55 -13.84 0.52 -2.78
CA PRO A 55 -12.56 -0.16 -2.76
C PRO A 55 -12.52 -1.39 -3.68
N GLU A 56 -13.66 -2.03 -3.93
CA GLU A 56 -13.78 -3.16 -4.86
C GLU A 56 -13.48 -2.77 -6.32
N LEU A 57 -13.68 -1.49 -6.70
CA LEU A 57 -13.31 -0.98 -8.02
C LEU A 57 -11.81 -0.72 -8.14
N VAL A 58 -11.12 -0.59 -7.02
CA VAL A 58 -9.66 -0.34 -6.98
C VAL A 58 -8.87 -1.62 -7.19
N ALA A 59 -9.31 -2.74 -6.60
CA ALA A 59 -8.48 -3.94 -6.55
C ALA A 59 -9.25 -5.28 -6.63
N GLY A 60 -10.59 -5.23 -6.73
CA GLY A 60 -11.45 -6.41 -6.70
C GLY A 60 -11.91 -6.76 -5.28
N SER A 61 -12.99 -7.54 -5.18
CA SER A 61 -13.73 -7.77 -3.93
C SER A 61 -12.94 -8.50 -2.83
N GLU A 62 -11.96 -9.31 -3.18
CA GLU A 62 -11.21 -10.16 -2.24
C GLU A 62 -9.74 -9.75 -2.09
N SER A 63 -9.40 -8.54 -2.51
CA SER A 63 -8.02 -8.07 -2.43
C SER A 63 -7.68 -7.47 -1.07
N PHE A 64 -6.40 -7.49 -0.71
CA PHE A 64 -5.88 -6.84 0.49
C PHE A 64 -6.26 -5.36 0.55
N ASP A 65 -6.14 -4.64 -0.57
CA ASP A 65 -6.46 -3.22 -0.62
C ASP A 65 -7.93 -2.95 -0.28
N THR A 66 -8.84 -3.75 -0.84
CA THR A 66 -10.28 -3.65 -0.58
C THR A 66 -10.61 -3.94 0.87
N GLU A 67 -10.05 -5.01 1.43
CA GLU A 67 -10.29 -5.41 2.81
C GLU A 67 -9.78 -4.35 3.80
N VAL A 68 -8.56 -3.87 3.61
CA VAL A 68 -7.98 -2.83 4.49
C VAL A 68 -8.83 -1.56 4.45
N MET A 69 -9.17 -1.05 3.27
CA MET A 69 -9.99 0.16 3.15
C MET A 69 -11.39 -0.01 3.77
N ARG A 70 -12.00 -1.19 3.58
CA ARG A 70 -13.32 -1.49 4.14
C ARG A 70 -13.30 -1.63 5.66
N LEU A 71 -12.40 -2.44 6.20
CA LEU A 71 -12.30 -2.72 7.63
C LEU A 71 -11.88 -1.51 8.45
N THR A 72 -11.15 -0.57 7.85
CA THR A 72 -10.81 0.71 8.48
C THR A 72 -11.83 1.82 8.22
N ASN A 73 -12.98 1.51 7.62
CA ASN A 73 -14.00 2.50 7.25
C ASN A 73 -13.45 3.69 6.43
N GLY A 74 -12.45 3.44 5.60
CA GLY A 74 -11.82 4.44 4.75
C GLY A 74 -10.82 5.36 5.47
N GLU A 75 -10.45 5.07 6.72
CA GLU A 75 -9.38 5.81 7.42
C GLU A 75 -7.99 5.54 6.83
N VAL A 76 -7.88 4.50 6.02
CA VAL A 76 -6.65 4.13 5.32
C VAL A 76 -6.95 4.00 3.84
N VAL A 77 -6.13 4.59 2.98
CA VAL A 77 -6.13 4.36 1.54
C VAL A 77 -4.99 3.42 1.17
N SER A 78 -5.28 2.39 0.38
CA SER A 78 -4.33 1.32 0.07
C SER A 78 -4.31 1.01 -1.42
N LYS A 79 -3.11 0.80 -1.97
CA LYS A 79 -2.94 0.32 -3.35
C LYS A 79 -1.71 -0.56 -3.48
N SER A 80 -1.94 -1.77 -3.92
CA SER A 80 -0.87 -2.69 -4.31
C SER A 80 -0.34 -2.40 -5.71
N GLY A 81 0.95 -2.61 -5.88
CA GLY A 81 1.62 -2.63 -7.18
C GLY A 81 2.14 -4.02 -7.51
N ALA A 82 2.61 -4.19 -8.76
CA ALA A 82 3.32 -5.36 -9.20
C ALA A 82 4.62 -5.58 -8.41
N GLU A 83 5.21 -6.78 -8.52
CA GLU A 83 6.51 -7.13 -7.94
C GLU A 83 6.64 -6.86 -6.42
N GLY A 84 5.57 -7.11 -5.67
CA GLY A 84 5.61 -7.04 -4.20
C GLY A 84 5.60 -5.62 -3.64
N ILE A 85 5.06 -4.65 -4.36
CA ILE A 85 4.86 -3.28 -3.86
C ILE A 85 3.51 -3.14 -3.17
N GLN A 86 3.51 -2.44 -2.04
CA GLN A 86 2.32 -2.02 -1.31
C GLN A 86 2.52 -0.59 -0.83
N CYS A 87 1.57 0.29 -1.14
CA CYS A 87 1.56 1.67 -0.65
C CYS A 87 0.26 1.93 0.11
N ILE A 88 0.38 2.63 1.23
CA ILE A 88 -0.73 2.88 2.15
C ILE A 88 -0.60 4.31 2.66
N GLY A 89 -1.72 5.02 2.80
CA GLY A 89 -1.77 6.36 3.38
C GLY A 89 -2.82 6.45 4.49
N ARG A 90 -2.50 7.14 5.57
CA ARG A 90 -3.46 7.46 6.65
C ARG A 90 -4.21 8.72 6.27
N VAL A 91 -5.52 8.58 6.09
CA VAL A 91 -6.38 9.67 5.59
C VAL A 91 -6.47 10.79 6.64
N GLY A 92 -6.22 12.00 6.20
CA GLY A 92 -6.24 13.21 7.04
C GLY A 92 -4.99 13.46 7.87
N GLU A 93 -4.01 12.54 7.91
CA GLU A 93 -2.84 12.68 8.77
C GLU A 93 -1.54 13.00 8.01
N GLY A 94 -1.54 13.00 6.68
CA GLY A 94 -0.34 13.26 5.90
C GLY A 94 0.78 12.22 6.09
N MET A 95 0.41 11.01 6.52
CA MET A 95 1.33 9.89 6.72
C MET A 95 1.19 8.85 5.61
N GLY A 96 2.31 8.32 5.15
CA GLY A 96 2.35 7.32 4.09
C GLY A 96 3.40 6.24 4.32
N LEU A 97 3.06 5.05 3.90
CA LEU A 97 3.87 3.84 4.01
C LEU A 97 4.08 3.23 2.63
N ALA A 98 5.30 2.80 2.34
CA ALA A 98 5.60 2.02 1.15
C ALA A 98 6.44 0.80 1.50
N ILE A 99 6.04 -0.35 0.99
CA ILE A 99 6.66 -1.64 1.23
C ILE A 99 7.09 -2.23 -0.11
N LYS A 100 8.29 -2.80 -0.17
CA LYS A 100 8.79 -3.57 -1.31
C LYS A 100 9.27 -4.94 -0.84
N ALA A 101 8.55 -5.99 -1.17
CA ALA A 101 9.03 -7.35 -0.99
C ALA A 101 10.11 -7.65 -2.06
N ARG A 102 11.30 -8.07 -1.63
CA ARG A 102 12.43 -8.31 -2.54
C ARG A 102 12.20 -9.49 -3.49
N ASP A 103 11.45 -10.49 -3.04
CA ASP A 103 11.07 -11.66 -3.83
C ASP A 103 9.85 -11.42 -4.73
N GLY A 104 9.25 -10.21 -4.68
CA GLY A 104 8.08 -9.84 -5.46
C GLY A 104 6.76 -10.47 -4.99
N THR A 105 6.76 -11.27 -3.91
CA THR A 105 5.57 -12.02 -3.51
C THR A 105 4.52 -11.18 -2.82
N LYS A 106 3.25 -11.49 -3.07
CA LYS A 106 2.11 -10.88 -2.37
C LYS A 106 2.10 -11.24 -0.88
N ARG A 107 2.48 -12.47 -0.57
CA ARG A 107 2.48 -13.04 0.77
C ARG A 107 3.31 -12.21 1.75
N ALA A 108 4.58 -11.95 1.40
CA ALA A 108 5.49 -11.19 2.25
C ALA A 108 5.00 -9.74 2.45
N LYS A 109 4.60 -9.06 1.38
CA LYS A 109 4.18 -7.65 1.49
C LYS A 109 2.93 -7.45 2.35
N TYR A 110 1.98 -8.39 2.30
CA TYR A 110 0.75 -8.27 3.08
C TYR A 110 0.99 -8.55 4.56
N ALA A 111 1.81 -9.56 4.89
CA ALA A 111 2.19 -9.82 6.28
C ALA A 111 2.90 -8.63 6.91
N VAL A 112 3.86 -8.04 6.18
CA VAL A 112 4.56 -6.83 6.62
C VAL A 112 3.61 -5.64 6.73
N ALA A 113 2.66 -5.47 5.78
CA ALA A 113 1.68 -4.40 5.85
C ALA A 113 0.81 -4.51 7.10
N VAL A 114 0.26 -5.69 7.41
CA VAL A 114 -0.54 -5.90 8.63
C VAL A 114 0.27 -5.59 9.89
N HIS A 115 1.52 -6.09 9.96
CA HIS A 115 2.42 -5.83 11.09
C HIS A 115 2.66 -4.32 11.30
N LEU A 116 3.03 -3.60 10.24
CA LEU A 116 3.34 -2.16 10.32
C LEU A 116 2.09 -1.31 10.60
N LEU A 117 0.95 -1.64 10.01
CA LEU A 117 -0.30 -0.94 10.29
C LEU A 117 -0.73 -1.09 11.76
N LYS A 118 -0.50 -2.28 12.34
CA LYS A 118 -0.69 -2.52 13.77
C LYS A 118 0.29 -1.71 14.62
N GLN A 119 1.59 -1.73 14.29
CA GLN A 119 2.62 -0.96 15.00
C GLN A 119 2.33 0.54 14.99
N LEU A 120 1.85 1.08 13.85
CA LEU A 120 1.49 2.49 13.70
C LEU A 120 0.16 2.87 14.39
N GLY A 121 -0.59 1.90 14.90
CA GLY A 121 -1.91 2.15 15.49
C GLY A 121 -2.99 2.53 14.45
N TRP A 122 -2.81 2.14 13.17
CA TRP A 122 -3.76 2.42 12.10
C TRP A 122 -4.88 1.37 11.99
N LEU A 123 -4.76 0.29 12.74
CA LEU A 123 -5.77 -0.77 12.84
C LEU A 123 -6.25 -0.90 14.29
N SER A 124 -7.55 -1.13 14.47
CA SER A 124 -8.05 -1.61 15.76
C SER A 124 -7.53 -3.03 16.04
N PRO A 125 -7.51 -3.48 17.30
CA PRO A 125 -7.11 -4.84 17.62
C PRO A 125 -7.89 -5.89 16.82
N GLU A 126 -9.21 -5.73 16.70
CA GLU A 126 -10.11 -6.66 16.02
C GLU A 126 -9.80 -6.73 14.51
N VAL A 127 -9.63 -5.58 13.86
CA VAL A 127 -9.25 -5.49 12.44
C VAL A 127 -7.87 -6.08 12.20
N SER A 128 -6.95 -5.84 13.13
CA SER A 128 -5.60 -6.41 13.06
C SER A 128 -5.61 -7.94 13.12
N GLU A 129 -6.45 -8.53 13.99
CA GLU A 129 -6.59 -9.99 14.09
C GLU A 129 -7.22 -10.58 12.82
N GLU A 130 -8.30 -9.99 12.33
CA GLU A 130 -8.98 -10.43 11.11
C GLU A 130 -8.04 -10.43 9.90
N LEU A 131 -7.30 -9.35 9.70
CA LEU A 131 -6.32 -9.25 8.62
C LEU A 131 -5.13 -10.21 8.82
N ALA A 132 -4.66 -10.41 10.06
CA ALA A 132 -3.59 -11.33 10.34
C ALA A 132 -3.99 -12.79 10.08
N GLU A 133 -5.21 -13.18 10.42
CA GLU A 133 -5.72 -14.51 10.12
C GLU A 133 -5.78 -14.76 8.61
N LYS A 134 -6.26 -13.79 7.85
CA LYS A 134 -6.41 -13.92 6.39
C LYS A 134 -5.08 -13.88 5.63
N TYR A 135 -4.13 -13.04 6.06
CA TYR A 135 -2.92 -12.75 5.28
C TYR A 135 -1.62 -13.25 5.89
N MET A 136 -1.62 -13.69 7.14
CA MET A 136 -0.43 -14.22 7.81
C MET A 136 -0.52 -15.73 8.08
N VAL A 137 -1.71 -16.32 8.14
CA VAL A 137 -1.90 -17.76 8.29
C VAL A 137 -1.84 -18.42 6.92
N LEU A 138 -0.88 -19.32 6.73
CA LEU A 138 -0.65 -20.02 5.45
C LEU A 138 -1.30 -21.41 5.43
N SER A 139 -1.41 -22.04 6.60
CA SER A 139 -2.07 -23.32 6.82
C SER A 139 -2.25 -23.52 8.34
N GLU A 140 -2.94 -24.58 8.73
CA GLU A 140 -3.14 -24.97 10.15
C GLU A 140 -1.84 -24.94 10.97
N TYR A 141 -0.69 -25.24 10.34
CA TYR A 141 0.61 -25.34 11.02
C TYR A 141 1.63 -24.28 10.57
N LYS A 142 1.25 -23.34 9.72
CA LYS A 142 2.19 -22.36 9.17
C LYS A 142 1.62 -20.95 9.24
N ARG A 143 2.30 -20.11 9.99
CA ARG A 143 2.03 -18.69 10.08
C ARG A 143 3.27 -17.89 9.69
N LEU A 144 3.06 -16.75 9.03
CA LEU A 144 4.12 -15.79 8.79
C LEU A 144 4.37 -15.01 10.08
N ASP A 145 5.63 -14.85 10.42
CA ASP A 145 6.07 -13.97 11.49
C ASP A 145 6.87 -12.82 10.86
N VAL A 146 6.67 -11.61 11.37
CA VAL A 146 7.36 -10.41 10.93
C VAL A 146 8.25 -9.96 12.08
N GLN A 147 9.55 -9.88 11.81
CA GLN A 147 10.54 -9.44 12.79
C GLN A 147 11.07 -8.06 12.42
N GLY A 148 11.28 -7.24 13.43
CA GLY A 148 11.75 -5.87 13.29
C GLY A 148 10.61 -4.87 13.28
N ASP A 149 10.91 -3.68 13.76
CA ASP A 149 9.98 -2.56 13.87
C ASP A 149 10.39 -1.45 12.92
N LEU A 150 9.42 -0.61 12.57
CA LEU A 150 9.69 0.62 11.85
C LEU A 150 10.25 1.65 12.83
N ASP A 151 11.45 2.15 12.55
CA ASP A 151 12.03 3.25 13.30
C ASP A 151 11.48 4.56 12.73
N LEU A 152 10.63 5.21 13.50
CA LEU A 152 10.05 6.51 13.17
C LEU A 152 11.00 7.60 13.71
N MET A 153 11.90 8.08 12.86
CA MET A 153 12.72 9.26 13.15
C MET A 153 11.93 10.55 12.99
#